data_a2ae9fa906fa8bacf5f8d78406045aeb
#
_entry.id   a2ae9fa906fa8bacf5f8d78406045aeb
#
_cell.length_a   1.000
_cell.length_b   1.000
_cell.length_c   1.000
_cell.angle_alpha   90.00
_cell.angle_beta   90.00
_cell.angle_gamma   90.00
#
_symmetry.space_group_name_H-M   'P 1'
#
loop_
_entity.id
_entity.type
_entity.pdbx_description
1 polymer ?
#
loop_
_entity_poly.entity_id
_entity_poly.type
_entity_poly.pdbx_seq_one_letter_code
_entity_poly.pdbx_strand_id
1 'polypeptide(L)'
;LKISNGLNEDKYSVKSKFVNFFLLAMFTLFPLFYTDYYYNIRHDKYYFFLVVTVVLVLMIGAVAITNSDSQSGTKDKAESVPWYKKLSFTDYAFGAFILVCTVSTVFSQNPADAFLGLSGRNNGLLLMIFYAVVYFLITRFFCFKNYVFVALAGCSIAIYLLDILNCFYIDPLGMFASLTDEQTITNFTSTIGNKNLMSSFICIVMPVTVAFSVISKNRNHRIVYHISSAFGYMALMTADSYSGILGLGTVFAVLLIWFSRSVARLKRFFLATTIMLLSGKILRLFSFFMGDKSKGISEFQSLLVYSKIIWAAMFAIITAILFFADSKTPDKTLPLAVPIIIGSIFVACIIAMLFAVYYFSVIDTKTNIGFLKSFLRFNDSWGTHRGYMWIRSFYIFGDFSLYNKLFGCGPDTFATVFEPYFEGLKHYGDSSTNCAHNEYINYLITTGIFGLASYLSIIFGALKGAIKSASK
;
A
#
# COMPACT_ATOMS: atom_id res chain seq x y z
N LEU A 1 -17.13 -13.19 -7.75
CA LEU A 1 -16.67 -14.12 -6.72
C LEU A 1 -17.92 -14.82 -6.17
N LYS A 2 -18.25 -16.02 -6.66
CA LYS A 2 -18.93 -17.00 -5.85
C LYS A 2 -17.94 -17.33 -4.73
N ILE A 3 -18.02 -16.64 -3.62
CA ILE A 3 -17.55 -17.20 -2.35
C ILE A 3 -18.52 -18.35 -2.14
N SER A 4 -18.14 -19.52 -2.66
CA SER A 4 -18.92 -20.74 -2.50
C SER A 4 -19.02 -20.97 -1.00
N ASN A 5 -20.25 -21.09 -0.49
CA ASN A 5 -20.56 -21.65 0.82
C ASN A 5 -20.14 -23.14 0.92
N GLY A 6 -19.19 -23.58 0.09
CA GLY A 6 -18.66 -24.92 -0.04
C GLY A 6 -17.13 -24.96 0.03
N LEU A 7 -16.48 -24.01 0.73
CA LEU A 7 -15.11 -24.24 1.20
C LEU A 7 -15.24 -25.19 2.39
N ASN A 8 -14.96 -26.47 2.12
CA ASN A 8 -14.92 -27.57 3.06
C ASN A 8 -14.33 -27.10 4.38
N GLU A 9 -15.06 -27.25 5.48
CA GLU A 9 -14.56 -27.09 6.85
C GLU A 9 -13.35 -27.98 7.08
N ASP A 10 -13.21 -29.08 6.35
CA ASP A 10 -12.07 -30.02 6.36
C ASP A 10 -10.74 -29.42 5.87
N LYS A 11 -10.73 -28.27 5.21
CA LYS A 11 -9.49 -27.56 4.79
C LYS A 11 -8.94 -26.56 5.82
N TYR A 12 -9.66 -26.31 6.92
CA TYR A 12 -9.17 -25.42 7.97
C TYR A 12 -8.19 -26.13 8.90
N SER A 13 -7.00 -26.39 8.39
CA SER A 13 -5.92 -27.08 9.11
C SER A 13 -5.37 -26.23 10.26
N VAL A 14 -4.68 -26.86 11.21
CA VAL A 14 -3.94 -26.17 12.30
C VAL A 14 -2.97 -25.12 11.72
N LYS A 15 -2.29 -25.43 10.61
CA LYS A 15 -1.41 -24.48 9.91
C LYS A 15 -2.17 -23.25 9.42
N SER A 16 -3.41 -23.42 8.93
CA SER A 16 -4.25 -22.28 8.51
C SER A 16 -4.67 -21.40 9.70
N LYS A 17 -4.88 -21.99 10.87
CA LYS A 17 -5.18 -21.22 12.10
C LYS A 17 -3.99 -20.32 12.47
N PHE A 18 -2.76 -20.85 12.42
CA PHE A 18 -1.56 -20.09 12.72
C PHE A 18 -1.31 -18.96 11.72
N VAL A 19 -1.51 -19.19 10.41
CA VAL A 19 -1.41 -18.13 9.40
C VAL A 19 -2.47 -17.05 9.61
N ASN A 20 -3.71 -17.44 9.95
CA ASN A 20 -4.76 -16.46 10.24
C ASN A 20 -4.47 -15.67 11.52
N PHE A 21 -3.89 -16.31 12.55
CA PHE A 21 -3.45 -15.62 13.76
C PHE A 21 -2.30 -14.64 13.48
N PHE A 22 -1.33 -15.05 12.68
CA PHE A 22 -0.27 -14.17 12.20
C PHE A 22 -0.86 -12.92 11.46
N LEU A 23 -1.78 -13.14 10.52
CA LEU A 23 -2.44 -12.04 9.83
C LEU A 23 -3.23 -11.14 10.78
N LEU A 24 -3.90 -11.71 11.78
CA LEU A 24 -4.58 -10.94 12.81
C LEU A 24 -3.60 -10.05 13.57
N ALA A 25 -2.46 -10.60 14.01
CA ALA A 25 -1.42 -9.83 14.69
C ALA A 25 -0.84 -8.73 13.80
N MET A 26 -0.58 -9.03 12.51
CA MET A 26 -0.08 -8.05 11.54
C MET A 26 -1.10 -6.97 11.19
N PHE A 27 -2.39 -7.26 11.24
CA PHE A 27 -3.44 -6.30 10.90
C PHE A 27 -3.92 -5.47 12.10
N THR A 28 -3.61 -5.90 13.34
CA THR A 28 -4.08 -5.21 14.55
C THR A 28 -2.93 -4.74 15.44
N LEU A 29 -2.07 -5.64 15.89
CA LEU A 29 -1.00 -5.29 16.82
C LEU A 29 0.14 -4.54 16.15
N PHE A 30 0.60 -5.02 14.98
CA PHE A 30 1.72 -4.41 14.27
C PHE A 30 1.56 -2.91 13.97
N PRO A 31 0.42 -2.42 13.44
CA PRO A 31 0.26 -1.00 13.18
C PRO A 31 0.25 -0.14 14.45
N LEU A 32 -0.22 -0.70 15.57
CA LEU A 32 -0.30 -0.01 16.87
C LEU A 32 0.98 -0.12 17.69
N PHE A 33 1.90 -1.05 17.36
CA PHE A 33 3.07 -1.35 18.16
C PHE A 33 4.14 -0.26 18.08
N TYR A 34 4.61 0.21 19.24
CA TYR A 34 5.77 1.08 19.44
C TYR A 34 6.27 0.90 20.88
N THR A 35 7.53 1.17 21.17
CA THR A 35 8.15 1.03 22.50
C THR A 35 8.66 2.34 23.07
N ASP A 36 9.18 3.23 22.21
CA ASP A 36 9.79 4.50 22.60
C ASP A 36 9.23 5.65 21.73
N TYR A 37 7.95 5.93 21.89
CA TYR A 37 7.25 6.99 21.19
C TYR A 37 7.57 7.02 19.68
N TYR A 38 8.01 8.20 19.17
CA TYR A 38 8.29 8.40 17.76
C TYR A 38 9.64 7.82 17.31
N TYR A 39 10.69 7.92 18.12
CA TYR A 39 12.06 7.74 17.66
C TYR A 39 12.34 6.34 17.12
N ASN A 40 11.86 5.31 17.79
CA ASN A 40 12.12 3.91 17.44
C ASN A 40 11.01 3.23 16.67
N ILE A 41 9.95 3.94 16.30
CA ILE A 41 8.74 3.36 15.67
C ILE A 41 9.05 2.43 14.49
N ARG A 42 10.04 2.77 13.67
CA ARG A 42 10.42 1.99 12.49
C ARG A 42 11.19 0.73 12.89
N HIS A 43 12.11 0.83 13.81
CA HIS A 43 12.85 -0.32 14.38
C HIS A 43 11.92 -1.25 15.14
N ASP A 44 11.02 -0.72 15.94
CA ASP A 44 10.03 -1.49 16.68
C ASP A 44 9.18 -2.36 15.76
N LYS A 45 8.67 -1.77 14.68
CA LYS A 45 7.88 -2.50 13.68
C LYS A 45 8.71 -3.54 12.93
N TYR A 46 9.97 -3.23 12.62
CA TYR A 46 10.87 -4.18 11.98
C TYR A 46 11.07 -5.42 12.86
N TYR A 47 11.46 -5.25 14.13
CA TYR A 47 11.66 -6.37 15.03
C TYR A 47 10.37 -7.12 15.37
N PHE A 48 9.25 -6.40 15.54
CA PHE A 48 7.94 -7.04 15.71
C PHE A 48 7.64 -7.99 14.55
N PHE A 49 7.82 -7.54 13.31
CA PHE A 49 7.60 -8.36 12.12
C PHE A 49 8.51 -9.59 12.09
N LEU A 50 9.81 -9.42 12.37
CA LEU A 50 10.76 -10.54 12.40
C LEU A 50 10.36 -11.58 13.47
N VAL A 51 10.12 -11.13 14.70
CA VAL A 51 9.76 -12.02 15.83
C VAL A 51 8.48 -12.79 15.52
N VAL A 52 7.41 -12.11 15.11
CA VAL A 52 6.12 -12.77 14.82
C VAL A 52 6.24 -13.73 13.63
N THR A 53 7.10 -13.42 12.65
CA THR A 53 7.37 -14.34 11.53
C THR A 53 8.14 -15.58 11.99
N VAL A 54 9.16 -15.43 12.85
CA VAL A 54 9.90 -16.57 13.41
C VAL A 54 8.95 -17.47 14.21
N VAL A 55 8.09 -16.89 15.05
CA VAL A 55 7.07 -17.65 15.81
C VAL A 55 6.16 -18.42 14.86
N LEU A 56 5.68 -17.79 13.76
CA LEU A 56 4.87 -18.48 12.75
C LEU A 56 5.60 -19.67 12.13
N VAL A 57 6.87 -19.50 11.74
CA VAL A 57 7.69 -20.58 11.16
C VAL A 57 7.85 -21.73 12.14
N LEU A 58 8.17 -21.44 13.39
CA LEU A 58 8.33 -22.46 14.44
C LEU A 58 7.03 -23.24 14.70
N MET A 59 5.89 -22.53 14.76
CA MET A 59 4.56 -23.17 14.96
C MET A 59 4.19 -24.08 13.78
N ILE A 60 4.43 -23.65 12.54
CA ILE A 60 4.14 -24.46 11.35
C ILE A 60 5.12 -25.64 11.25
N GLY A 61 6.40 -25.43 11.61
CA GLY A 61 7.43 -26.47 11.65
C GLY A 61 7.08 -27.56 12.68
N ALA A 62 6.69 -27.19 13.90
CA ALA A 62 6.26 -28.13 14.93
C ALA A 62 5.11 -29.03 14.46
N VAL A 63 4.08 -28.43 13.81
CA VAL A 63 2.97 -29.22 13.23
C VAL A 63 3.42 -30.11 12.07
N ALA A 64 4.45 -29.74 11.33
CA ALA A 64 4.97 -30.56 10.23
C ALA A 64 5.68 -31.80 10.78
N ILE A 65 6.45 -31.65 11.87
CA ILE A 65 7.17 -32.74 12.53
C ILE A 65 6.17 -33.74 13.18
N THR A 66 5.23 -33.23 13.98
CA THR A 66 4.25 -34.11 14.69
C THR A 66 3.34 -34.87 13.74
N ASN A 67 2.98 -34.31 12.58
CA ASN A 67 2.18 -35.02 11.57
C ASN A 67 2.99 -36.02 10.73
N SER A 68 4.32 -35.87 10.64
CA SER A 68 5.19 -36.81 9.95
C SER A 68 5.23 -38.15 10.67
N ASP A 69 5.24 -38.12 12.01
CA ASP A 69 5.28 -39.35 12.83
C ASP A 69 3.98 -40.16 12.77
N SER A 70 2.85 -39.48 12.48
CA SER A 70 1.53 -40.12 12.37
C SER A 70 1.27 -40.80 10.99
N GLN A 71 2.07 -40.56 9.98
CA GLN A 71 1.88 -41.07 8.61
C GLN A 71 2.82 -42.23 8.22
N SER A 72 3.56 -42.80 9.15
CA SER A 72 4.48 -43.93 8.85
C SER A 72 3.78 -45.30 8.57
N GLY A 73 2.45 -45.35 8.63
CA GLY A 73 1.65 -46.54 8.29
C GLY A 73 0.68 -46.25 7.13
N THR A 74 0.95 -46.86 5.95
CA THR A 74 0.15 -46.85 4.71
C THR A 74 0.32 -45.62 3.81
N LYS A 75 1.41 -45.64 3.01
CA LYS A 75 1.48 -44.85 1.78
C LYS A 75 0.97 -45.70 0.61
N ASP A 76 -0.27 -45.47 0.21
CA ASP A 76 -0.64 -45.72 -1.17
C ASP A 76 0.26 -44.83 -2.07
N LYS A 77 1.06 -45.46 -2.92
CA LYS A 77 1.92 -44.81 -3.92
C LYS A 77 1.07 -44.22 -5.06
N ALA A 78 0.24 -43.24 -4.73
CA ALA A 78 -0.22 -42.32 -5.77
C ALA A 78 1.01 -41.46 -6.17
N GLU A 79 1.38 -41.50 -7.45
CA GLU A 79 2.48 -40.68 -8.02
C GLU A 79 2.34 -39.23 -7.55
N SER A 80 3.10 -38.85 -6.52
CA SER A 80 3.06 -37.50 -5.99
C SER A 80 3.75 -36.58 -7.01
N VAL A 81 2.95 -35.73 -7.66
CA VAL A 81 3.49 -34.67 -8.53
C VAL A 81 4.58 -33.93 -7.77
N PRO A 82 5.81 -33.87 -8.29
CA PRO A 82 6.95 -33.22 -7.65
C PRO A 82 6.58 -31.80 -7.18
N TRP A 83 7.04 -31.39 -6.01
CA TRP A 83 6.69 -30.12 -5.39
C TRP A 83 6.97 -28.91 -6.28
N TYR A 84 8.04 -28.93 -7.07
CA TYR A 84 8.41 -27.86 -8.00
C TYR A 84 7.41 -27.68 -9.14
N LYS A 85 6.71 -28.73 -9.57
CA LYS A 85 5.62 -28.65 -10.57
C LYS A 85 4.34 -27.98 -10.02
N LYS A 86 4.27 -27.79 -8.69
CA LYS A 86 3.16 -27.10 -8.02
C LYS A 86 3.42 -25.60 -7.84
N LEU A 87 4.61 -25.12 -8.23
CA LEU A 87 4.98 -23.70 -8.13
C LEU A 87 4.27 -22.87 -9.21
N SER A 88 3.80 -21.71 -8.82
CA SER A 88 3.22 -20.72 -9.73
C SER A 88 4.31 -19.86 -10.37
N PHE A 89 3.95 -19.11 -11.42
CA PHE A 89 4.85 -18.10 -12.00
C PHE A 89 5.33 -17.09 -10.95
N THR A 90 4.45 -16.66 -10.04
CA THR A 90 4.79 -15.72 -8.97
C THR A 90 5.81 -16.32 -7.99
N ASP A 91 5.74 -17.62 -7.72
CA ASP A 91 6.72 -18.31 -6.87
C ASP A 91 8.12 -18.30 -7.50
N TYR A 92 8.21 -18.57 -8.81
CA TYR A 92 9.49 -18.48 -9.54
C TYR A 92 10.03 -17.06 -9.59
N ALA A 93 9.15 -16.06 -9.83
CA ALA A 93 9.54 -14.66 -9.84
C ALA A 93 10.07 -14.21 -8.47
N PHE A 94 9.44 -14.65 -7.38
CA PHE A 94 9.89 -14.35 -6.02
C PHE A 94 11.24 -15.02 -5.72
N GLY A 95 11.41 -16.30 -6.10
CA GLY A 95 12.69 -17.00 -5.98
C GLY A 95 13.81 -16.33 -6.77
N ALA A 96 13.54 -15.89 -7.99
CA ALA A 96 14.48 -15.14 -8.82
C ALA A 96 14.86 -13.80 -8.16
N PHE A 97 13.88 -13.08 -7.61
CA PHE A 97 14.13 -11.82 -6.90
C PHE A 97 15.07 -12.03 -5.70
N ILE A 98 14.81 -13.03 -4.85
CA ILE A 98 15.68 -13.34 -3.70
C ILE A 98 17.09 -13.75 -4.17
N LEU A 99 17.20 -14.55 -5.25
CA LEU A 99 18.49 -14.93 -5.81
C LEU A 99 19.29 -13.70 -6.26
N VAL A 100 18.66 -12.78 -7.00
CA VAL A 100 19.30 -11.54 -7.45
C VAL A 100 19.71 -10.67 -6.26
N CYS A 101 18.83 -10.49 -5.25
CA CYS A 101 19.17 -9.77 -4.02
C CYS A 101 20.36 -10.42 -3.30
N THR A 102 20.44 -11.75 -3.26
CA THR A 102 21.57 -12.48 -2.65
C THR A 102 22.87 -12.22 -3.41
N VAL A 103 22.85 -12.34 -4.74
CA VAL A 103 24.02 -12.03 -5.58
C VAL A 103 24.44 -10.57 -5.38
N SER A 104 23.50 -9.65 -5.44
CA SER A 104 23.75 -8.21 -5.21
C SER A 104 24.37 -7.94 -3.84
N THR A 105 23.90 -8.64 -2.79
CA THR A 105 24.44 -8.50 -1.42
C THR A 105 25.87 -9.01 -1.30
N VAL A 106 26.15 -10.21 -1.84
CA VAL A 106 27.48 -10.86 -1.74
C VAL A 106 28.55 -10.01 -2.41
N PHE A 107 28.22 -9.35 -3.52
CA PHE A 107 29.17 -8.54 -4.29
C PHE A 107 29.00 -7.02 -4.03
N SER A 108 28.22 -6.63 -3.03
CA SER A 108 28.11 -5.24 -2.59
C SER A 108 29.45 -4.74 -2.01
N GLN A 109 29.69 -3.43 -2.10
CA GLN A 109 30.81 -2.79 -1.39
C GLN A 109 30.70 -2.93 0.14
N ASN A 110 29.46 -2.98 0.66
CA ASN A 110 29.16 -3.17 2.08
C ASN A 110 28.19 -4.35 2.27
N PRO A 111 28.67 -5.62 2.20
CA PRO A 111 27.78 -6.80 2.27
C PRO A 111 26.99 -6.90 3.57
N ALA A 112 27.56 -6.49 4.71
CA ALA A 112 26.88 -6.50 5.99
C ALA A 112 25.69 -5.52 6.00
N ASP A 113 25.89 -4.31 5.47
CA ASP A 113 24.82 -3.31 5.33
C ASP A 113 23.74 -3.78 4.35
N ALA A 114 24.15 -4.33 3.21
CA ALA A 114 23.22 -4.86 2.22
C ALA A 114 22.40 -6.06 2.77
N PHE A 115 22.99 -6.85 3.67
CA PHE A 115 22.30 -7.95 4.32
C PHE A 115 21.30 -7.48 5.38
N LEU A 116 21.72 -6.58 6.28
CA LEU A 116 20.91 -6.13 7.42
C LEU A 116 20.08 -4.88 7.12
N GLY A 117 20.45 -4.07 6.13
CA GLY A 117 19.79 -2.81 5.79
C GLY A 117 20.13 -1.67 6.77
N LEU A 118 21.39 -1.61 7.27
CA LEU A 118 21.80 -0.69 8.34
C LEU A 118 21.89 0.76 7.87
N SER A 119 22.29 1.00 6.63
CA SER A 119 22.44 2.35 6.06
C SER A 119 21.13 2.94 5.51
N GLY A 120 20.08 2.13 5.43
CA GLY A 120 18.80 2.50 4.82
C GLY A 120 17.63 2.45 5.79
N ARG A 121 16.67 1.58 5.46
CA ARG A 121 15.38 1.45 6.15
C ARG A 121 15.15 0.05 6.73
N ASN A 122 16.20 -0.70 7.00
CA ASN A 122 16.19 -2.12 7.34
C ASN A 122 15.61 -3.00 6.20
N ASN A 123 15.70 -2.53 4.94
CA ASN A 123 15.20 -3.23 3.75
C ASN A 123 16.31 -4.09 3.10
N GLY A 124 17.27 -4.59 3.88
CA GLY A 124 18.31 -5.49 3.42
C GLY A 124 17.79 -6.88 3.03
N LEU A 125 18.71 -7.74 2.54
CA LEU A 125 18.40 -9.09 2.12
C LEU A 125 17.66 -9.91 3.19
N LEU A 126 18.01 -9.73 4.47
CA LEU A 126 17.35 -10.41 5.59
C LEU A 126 15.84 -10.19 5.55
N LEU A 127 15.39 -8.93 5.44
CA LEU A 127 13.96 -8.63 5.39
C LEU A 127 13.29 -9.21 4.14
N MET A 128 13.99 -9.18 2.98
CA MET A 128 13.46 -9.77 1.74
C MET A 128 13.25 -11.29 1.87
N ILE A 129 14.14 -11.98 2.58
CA ILE A 129 13.98 -13.42 2.91
C ILE A 129 12.74 -13.63 3.78
N PHE A 130 12.53 -12.79 4.81
CA PHE A 130 11.33 -12.87 5.64
C PHE A 130 10.05 -12.63 4.84
N TYR A 131 10.04 -11.67 3.91
CA TYR A 131 8.90 -11.47 3.01
C TYR A 131 8.64 -12.71 2.14
N ALA A 132 9.69 -13.36 1.62
CA ALA A 132 9.54 -14.59 0.86
C ALA A 132 8.94 -15.71 1.71
N VAL A 133 9.42 -15.91 2.94
CA VAL A 133 8.87 -16.90 3.88
C VAL A 133 7.39 -16.64 4.14
N VAL A 134 7.02 -15.41 4.50
CA VAL A 134 5.62 -15.02 4.75
C VAL A 134 4.76 -15.23 3.50
N TYR A 135 5.26 -14.84 2.32
CA TYR A 135 4.57 -15.08 1.05
C TYR A 135 4.28 -16.57 0.83
N PHE A 136 5.29 -17.42 1.00
CA PHE A 136 5.11 -18.87 0.83
C PHE A 136 4.14 -19.46 1.85
N LEU A 137 4.19 -19.05 3.11
CA LEU A 137 3.30 -19.55 4.15
C LEU A 137 1.84 -19.10 3.92
N ILE A 138 1.63 -17.82 3.58
CA ILE A 138 0.28 -17.30 3.29
C ILE A 138 -0.31 -17.98 2.05
N THR A 139 0.44 -18.08 0.96
CA THR A 139 -0.09 -18.64 -0.29
C THR A 139 -0.44 -20.13 -0.19
N ARG A 140 0.13 -20.87 0.76
CA ARG A 140 -0.14 -22.30 0.96
C ARG A 140 -1.15 -22.59 2.04
N PHE A 141 -1.20 -21.77 3.10
CA PHE A 141 -1.97 -22.10 4.30
C PHE A 141 -3.05 -21.09 4.65
N PHE A 142 -3.12 -19.94 3.98
CA PHE A 142 -4.18 -18.98 4.25
C PHE A 142 -5.56 -19.57 3.96
N CYS A 143 -6.45 -19.45 4.93
CA CYS A 143 -7.87 -19.74 4.80
C CYS A 143 -8.67 -18.47 5.10
N PHE A 144 -9.47 -18.03 4.13
CA PHE A 144 -10.25 -16.81 4.29
C PHE A 144 -11.22 -16.91 5.48
N LYS A 145 -11.13 -15.94 6.38
CA LYS A 145 -12.04 -15.78 7.53
C LYS A 145 -12.43 -14.30 7.68
N ASN A 146 -13.71 -14.03 7.73
CA ASN A 146 -14.23 -12.65 7.82
C ASN A 146 -13.70 -11.88 9.03
N TYR A 147 -13.50 -12.55 10.18
CA TYR A 147 -13.06 -11.89 11.42
C TYR A 147 -11.70 -11.19 11.26
N VAL A 148 -10.78 -11.71 10.44
CA VAL A 148 -9.47 -11.12 10.19
C VAL A 148 -9.62 -9.74 9.55
N PHE A 149 -10.51 -9.60 8.58
CA PHE A 149 -10.73 -8.33 7.88
C PHE A 149 -11.62 -7.37 8.68
N VAL A 150 -12.54 -7.87 9.49
CA VAL A 150 -13.31 -7.03 10.44
C VAL A 150 -12.38 -6.46 11.50
N ALA A 151 -11.42 -7.24 12.01
CA ALA A 151 -10.41 -6.78 12.94
C ALA A 151 -9.48 -5.73 12.32
N LEU A 152 -9.04 -5.93 11.06
CA LEU A 152 -8.30 -4.92 10.28
C LEU A 152 -9.07 -3.60 10.21
N ALA A 153 -10.37 -3.65 9.87
CA ALA A 153 -11.21 -2.47 9.78
C ALA A 153 -11.39 -1.79 11.15
N GLY A 154 -11.57 -2.57 12.22
CA GLY A 154 -11.69 -2.04 13.59
C GLY A 154 -10.41 -1.36 14.06
N CYS A 155 -9.25 -1.99 13.85
CA CYS A 155 -7.95 -1.42 14.18
C CYS A 155 -7.66 -0.15 13.35
N SER A 156 -7.98 -0.16 12.06
CA SER A 156 -7.75 1.01 11.20
C SER A 156 -8.57 2.22 11.64
N ILE A 157 -9.79 2.04 12.19
CA ILE A 157 -10.58 3.15 12.74
C ILE A 157 -9.80 3.84 13.87
N ALA A 158 -9.19 3.09 14.78
CA ALA A 158 -8.40 3.66 15.87
C ALA A 158 -7.18 4.44 15.34
N ILE A 159 -6.46 3.88 14.37
CA ILE A 159 -5.29 4.51 13.75
C ILE A 159 -5.69 5.80 13.02
N TYR A 160 -6.78 5.77 12.27
CA TYR A 160 -7.32 6.92 11.55
C TYR A 160 -7.80 8.02 12.50
N LEU A 161 -8.45 7.64 13.60
CA LEU A 161 -8.86 8.58 14.63
C LEU A 161 -7.66 9.28 15.27
N LEU A 162 -6.60 8.53 15.60
CA LEU A 162 -5.36 9.12 16.13
C LEU A 162 -4.74 10.11 15.13
N ASP A 163 -4.71 9.79 13.84
CA ASP A 163 -4.22 10.69 12.79
C ASP A 163 -5.03 12.00 12.74
N ILE A 164 -6.36 11.88 12.73
CA ILE A 164 -7.26 13.05 12.72
C ILE A 164 -7.03 13.91 13.96
N LEU A 165 -6.94 13.31 15.16
CA LEU A 165 -6.68 14.03 16.40
C LEU A 165 -5.31 14.72 16.38
N ASN A 166 -4.27 14.03 15.89
CA ASN A 166 -2.91 14.60 15.79
C ASN A 166 -2.86 15.79 14.81
N CYS A 167 -3.71 15.83 13.77
CA CYS A 167 -3.83 16.99 12.90
C CYS A 167 -4.28 18.25 13.66
N PHE A 168 -5.05 18.10 14.73
CA PHE A 168 -5.52 19.17 15.59
C PHE A 168 -4.70 19.33 16.89
N TYR A 169 -3.45 18.81 16.91
CA TYR A 169 -2.57 18.83 18.08
C TYR A 169 -3.16 18.15 19.33
N ILE A 170 -4.16 17.29 19.16
CA ILE A 170 -4.67 16.44 20.23
C ILE A 170 -3.86 15.14 20.23
N ASP A 171 -3.11 14.91 21.30
CA ASP A 171 -2.18 13.79 21.44
C ASP A 171 -2.56 12.90 22.63
N PRO A 172 -3.52 11.97 22.45
CA PRO A 172 -3.99 11.13 23.54
C PRO A 172 -2.95 10.10 24.02
N LEU A 173 -1.90 9.86 23.24
CA LEU A 173 -0.81 8.92 23.57
C LEU A 173 0.45 9.61 24.11
N GLY A 174 0.46 10.94 24.18
CA GLY A 174 1.62 11.70 24.66
C GLY A 174 2.84 11.65 23.73
N MET A 175 2.66 11.32 22.46
CA MET A 175 3.77 11.11 21.54
C MET A 175 4.46 12.43 21.13
N PHE A 176 3.78 13.58 21.20
CA PHE A 176 4.36 14.89 20.90
C PHE A 176 5.34 15.36 21.98
N ALA A 177 5.19 14.89 23.22
CA ALA A 177 6.05 15.29 24.33
C ALA A 177 7.54 14.93 24.10
N SER A 178 7.81 13.94 23.26
CA SER A 178 9.18 13.53 22.89
C SER A 178 9.74 14.28 21.68
N LEU A 179 8.95 15.15 21.02
CA LEU A 179 9.34 15.86 19.80
C LEU A 179 9.71 17.32 20.15
N THR A 180 10.90 17.71 19.81
CA THR A 180 11.41 19.09 20.04
C THR A 180 11.41 19.94 18.78
N ASP A 181 11.30 19.32 17.61
CA ASP A 181 11.35 19.97 16.31
C ASP A 181 9.94 20.12 15.73
N GLU A 182 9.55 21.35 15.42
CA GLU A 182 8.23 21.69 14.88
C GLU A 182 7.96 21.01 13.53
N GLN A 183 8.99 20.85 12.69
CA GLN A 183 8.85 20.17 11.40
C GLN A 183 8.53 18.69 11.61
N THR A 184 9.14 18.05 12.58
CA THR A 184 8.86 16.65 12.94
C THR A 184 7.46 16.51 13.51
N ILE A 185 7.02 17.44 14.39
CA ILE A 185 5.65 17.46 14.93
C ILE A 185 4.63 17.59 13.79
N THR A 186 4.89 18.46 12.81
CA THR A 186 4.01 18.65 11.66
C THR A 186 3.89 17.40 10.78
N ASN A 187 4.97 16.66 10.61
CA ASN A 187 5.01 15.44 9.80
C ASN A 187 4.58 14.18 10.55
N PHE A 188 4.53 14.23 11.89
CA PHE A 188 4.15 13.10 12.73
C PHE A 188 2.65 12.84 12.65
N THR A 189 2.28 11.57 12.62
CA THR A 189 0.88 11.18 12.62
C THR A 189 0.67 9.75 13.13
N SER A 190 -0.27 9.58 14.04
CA SER A 190 -0.70 8.29 14.57
C SER A 190 0.47 7.42 15.07
N THR A 191 0.24 6.16 15.32
CA THR A 191 1.28 5.14 15.60
C THR A 191 2.03 4.67 14.35
N ILE A 192 1.71 5.24 13.18
CA ILE A 192 2.45 5.02 11.92
C ILE A 192 3.66 5.94 11.82
N GLY A 193 3.60 7.12 12.44
CA GLY A 193 4.71 8.03 12.68
C GLY A 193 5.00 9.06 11.59
N ASN A 194 4.58 8.85 10.34
CA ASN A 194 4.86 9.78 9.23
C ASN A 194 3.70 9.85 8.25
N LYS A 195 3.35 11.07 7.79
CA LYS A 195 2.23 11.33 6.89
C LYS A 195 2.26 10.55 5.58
N ASN A 196 3.42 10.33 4.98
CA ASN A 196 3.53 9.55 3.75
C ASN A 196 3.33 8.05 3.98
N LEU A 197 3.85 7.51 5.10
CA LEU A 197 3.60 6.13 5.50
C LEU A 197 2.13 5.92 5.89
N MET A 198 1.52 6.89 6.58
CA MET A 198 0.10 6.89 6.90
C MET A 198 -0.76 6.84 5.64
N SER A 199 -0.46 7.68 4.65
CA SER A 199 -1.14 7.66 3.35
C SER A 199 -0.98 6.33 2.63
N SER A 200 0.19 5.71 2.69
CA SER A 200 0.43 4.37 2.13
C SER A 200 -0.40 3.30 2.85
N PHE A 201 -0.48 3.35 4.17
CA PHE A 201 -1.34 2.48 4.97
C PHE A 201 -2.82 2.64 4.58
N ILE A 202 -3.30 3.88 4.45
CA ILE A 202 -4.67 4.18 3.99
C ILE A 202 -4.92 3.62 2.59
N CYS A 203 -3.99 3.81 1.64
CA CYS A 203 -4.11 3.31 0.27
C CYS A 203 -4.14 1.78 0.16
N ILE A 204 -3.67 1.06 1.17
CA ILE A 204 -3.76 -0.40 1.25
C ILE A 204 -5.07 -0.84 1.93
N VAL A 205 -5.38 -0.27 3.10
CA VAL A 205 -6.47 -0.75 3.95
C VAL A 205 -7.84 -0.25 3.48
N MET A 206 -7.94 1.01 3.10
CA MET A 206 -9.22 1.63 2.73
C MET A 206 -9.87 0.98 1.49
N PRO A 207 -9.15 0.66 0.39
CA PRO A 207 -9.73 -0.09 -0.72
C PRO A 207 -10.28 -1.46 -0.31
N VAL A 208 -9.60 -2.14 0.60
CA VAL A 208 -10.06 -3.44 1.15
C VAL A 208 -11.38 -3.25 1.91
N THR A 209 -11.46 -2.25 2.79
CA THR A 209 -12.69 -1.97 3.56
C THR A 209 -13.84 -1.52 2.65
N VAL A 210 -13.57 -0.68 1.63
CA VAL A 210 -14.56 -0.30 0.62
C VAL A 210 -15.04 -1.54 -0.16
N ALA A 211 -14.13 -2.41 -0.62
CA ALA A 211 -14.52 -3.62 -1.33
C ALA A 211 -15.40 -4.53 -0.46
N PHE A 212 -15.01 -4.75 0.82
CA PHE A 212 -15.82 -5.55 1.73
C PHE A 212 -17.15 -4.90 2.11
N SER A 213 -17.25 -3.57 2.16
CA SER A 213 -18.52 -2.88 2.36
C SER A 213 -19.51 -3.15 1.23
N VAL A 214 -19.00 -3.36 0.00
CA VAL A 214 -19.81 -3.68 -1.19
C VAL A 214 -20.21 -5.16 -1.23
N ILE A 215 -19.26 -6.07 -0.96
CA ILE A 215 -19.49 -7.52 -1.19
C ILE A 215 -20.02 -8.28 0.02
N SER A 216 -19.83 -7.79 1.25
CA SER A 216 -20.24 -8.49 2.47
C SER A 216 -21.75 -8.66 2.54
N LYS A 217 -22.21 -9.87 2.93
CA LYS A 217 -23.61 -10.17 3.18
C LYS A 217 -24.05 -9.75 4.58
N ASN A 218 -23.15 -9.78 5.58
CA ASN A 218 -23.45 -9.44 6.95
C ASN A 218 -23.55 -7.91 7.12
N ARG A 219 -24.71 -7.43 7.61
CA ARG A 219 -25.00 -6.01 7.82
C ARG A 219 -24.05 -5.35 8.81
N ASN A 220 -23.75 -6.01 9.93
CA ASN A 220 -22.89 -5.46 10.97
C ASN A 220 -21.45 -5.30 10.46
N HIS A 221 -20.92 -6.28 9.72
CA HIS A 221 -19.62 -6.16 9.09
C HIS A 221 -19.58 -5.00 8.09
N ARG A 222 -20.64 -4.81 7.28
CA ARG A 222 -20.70 -3.68 6.34
C ARG A 222 -20.65 -2.34 7.06
N ILE A 223 -21.32 -2.21 8.20
CA ILE A 223 -21.30 -0.97 9.01
C ILE A 223 -19.86 -0.67 9.45
N VAL A 224 -19.13 -1.67 10.00
CA VAL A 224 -17.73 -1.50 10.41
C VAL A 224 -16.86 -1.08 9.22
N TYR A 225 -17.03 -1.70 8.05
CA TYR A 225 -16.28 -1.33 6.84
C TYR A 225 -16.61 0.08 6.35
N HIS A 226 -17.87 0.53 6.39
CA HIS A 226 -18.25 1.89 6.04
C HIS A 226 -17.64 2.92 7.03
N ILE A 227 -17.66 2.63 8.32
CA ILE A 227 -17.07 3.49 9.35
C ILE A 227 -15.55 3.60 9.10
N SER A 228 -14.86 2.46 8.90
CA SER A 228 -13.44 2.45 8.59
C SER A 228 -13.12 3.27 7.32
N SER A 229 -13.91 3.12 6.26
CA SER A 229 -13.71 3.88 5.01
C SER A 229 -13.95 5.38 5.20
N ALA A 230 -14.94 5.77 6.00
CA ALA A 230 -15.23 7.17 6.33
C ALA A 230 -14.07 7.82 7.11
N PHE A 231 -13.60 7.17 8.17
CA PHE A 231 -12.44 7.64 8.94
C PHE A 231 -11.16 7.61 8.10
N GLY A 232 -10.97 6.59 7.23
CA GLY A 232 -9.83 6.52 6.32
C GLY A 232 -9.79 7.68 5.32
N TYR A 233 -10.96 8.13 4.83
CA TYR A 233 -11.02 9.31 3.96
C TYR A 233 -10.66 10.59 4.73
N MET A 234 -11.20 10.78 5.93
CA MET A 234 -10.82 11.91 6.78
C MET A 234 -9.33 11.90 7.10
N ALA A 235 -8.78 10.75 7.49
CA ALA A 235 -7.36 10.57 7.77
C ALA A 235 -6.46 10.83 6.55
N LEU A 236 -6.90 10.49 5.33
CA LEU A 236 -6.15 10.84 4.13
C LEU A 236 -6.10 12.36 3.88
N MET A 237 -7.16 13.07 4.23
CA MET A 237 -7.18 14.53 4.13
C MET A 237 -6.26 15.17 5.18
N THR A 238 -6.24 14.65 6.42
CA THR A 238 -5.41 15.16 7.51
C THR A 238 -3.94 14.76 7.40
N ALA A 239 -3.64 13.60 6.81
CA ALA A 239 -2.26 13.17 6.52
C ALA A 239 -1.55 14.04 5.47
N ASP A 240 -2.27 14.87 4.75
CA ASP A 240 -1.75 15.88 3.81
C ASP A 240 -0.70 15.36 2.83
N SER A 241 -1.02 14.26 2.12
CA SER A 241 -0.14 13.62 1.14
C SER A 241 -0.78 13.53 -0.24
N TYR A 242 -0.19 14.23 -1.21
CA TYR A 242 -0.65 14.21 -2.61
C TYR A 242 -0.54 12.82 -3.24
N SER A 243 0.53 12.08 -2.92
CA SER A 243 0.73 10.72 -3.41
C SER A 243 -0.35 9.76 -2.92
N GLY A 244 -0.83 9.95 -1.68
CA GLY A 244 -1.95 9.19 -1.14
C GLY A 244 -3.25 9.42 -1.89
N ILE A 245 -3.56 10.67 -2.24
CA ILE A 245 -4.78 11.00 -3.00
C ILE A 245 -4.71 10.40 -4.41
N LEU A 246 -3.57 10.51 -5.08
CA LEU A 246 -3.37 9.91 -6.40
C LEU A 246 -3.50 8.38 -6.35
N GLY A 247 -2.87 7.76 -5.36
CA GLY A 247 -2.95 6.31 -5.13
C GLY A 247 -4.39 5.86 -4.87
N LEU A 248 -5.11 6.53 -3.97
CA LEU A 248 -6.50 6.21 -3.68
C LEU A 248 -7.39 6.41 -4.91
N GLY A 249 -7.24 7.52 -5.65
CA GLY A 249 -7.99 7.79 -6.88
C GLY A 249 -7.81 6.68 -7.92
N THR A 250 -6.58 6.21 -8.10
CA THR A 250 -6.25 5.08 -8.99
C THR A 250 -6.95 3.80 -8.57
N VAL A 251 -6.89 3.45 -7.28
CA VAL A 251 -7.53 2.22 -6.78
C VAL A 251 -9.06 2.33 -6.85
N PHE A 252 -9.62 3.51 -6.59
CA PHE A 252 -11.08 3.73 -6.73
C PHE A 252 -11.54 3.60 -8.18
N ALA A 253 -10.76 4.04 -9.17
CA ALA A 253 -11.05 3.80 -10.58
C ALA A 253 -11.07 2.29 -10.90
N VAL A 254 -10.10 1.52 -10.39
CA VAL A 254 -10.07 0.06 -10.54
C VAL A 254 -11.29 -0.60 -9.88
N LEU A 255 -11.65 -0.18 -8.66
CA LEU A 255 -12.84 -0.70 -7.97
C LEU A 255 -14.12 -0.36 -8.72
N LEU A 256 -14.24 0.86 -9.28
CA LEU A 256 -15.36 1.26 -10.10
C LEU A 256 -15.51 0.38 -11.34
N ILE A 257 -14.41 0.12 -12.06
CA ILE A 257 -14.37 -0.79 -13.20
C ILE A 257 -14.84 -2.19 -12.77
N TRP A 258 -14.35 -2.69 -11.64
CA TRP A 258 -14.69 -4.04 -11.17
C TRP A 258 -16.15 -4.18 -10.75
N PHE A 259 -16.71 -3.17 -10.06
CA PHE A 259 -18.10 -3.20 -9.60
C PHE A 259 -19.11 -2.80 -10.68
N SER A 260 -18.67 -2.14 -11.76
CA SER A 260 -19.54 -1.61 -12.81
C SER A 260 -20.34 -2.69 -13.58
N ARG A 261 -19.96 -3.97 -13.48
CA ARG A 261 -20.71 -5.09 -14.08
C ARG A 261 -22.00 -5.46 -13.35
N SER A 262 -22.19 -5.05 -12.10
CA SER A 262 -23.37 -5.40 -11.29
C SER A 262 -24.02 -4.14 -10.74
N VAL A 263 -25.28 -3.90 -11.08
CA VAL A 263 -26.06 -2.77 -10.59
C VAL A 263 -26.09 -2.73 -9.05
N ALA A 264 -26.27 -3.89 -8.41
CA ALA A 264 -26.29 -3.97 -6.94
C ALA A 264 -24.95 -3.60 -6.29
N ARG A 265 -23.82 -4.04 -6.90
CA ARG A 265 -22.48 -3.68 -6.40
C ARG A 265 -22.18 -2.22 -6.65
N LEU A 266 -22.55 -1.70 -7.82
CA LEU A 266 -22.35 -0.31 -8.18
C LEU A 266 -23.11 0.64 -7.23
N LYS A 267 -24.36 0.33 -6.88
CA LYS A 267 -25.13 1.07 -5.88
C LYS A 267 -24.42 1.11 -4.52
N ARG A 268 -23.93 -0.05 -4.04
CA ARG A 268 -23.23 -0.12 -2.76
C ARG A 268 -21.88 0.62 -2.80
N PHE A 269 -21.19 0.58 -3.92
CA PHE A 269 -19.95 1.35 -4.12
C PHE A 269 -20.23 2.85 -4.11
N PHE A 270 -21.28 3.32 -4.78
CA PHE A 270 -21.70 4.71 -4.74
C PHE A 270 -22.13 5.15 -3.33
N LEU A 271 -22.84 4.28 -2.60
CA LEU A 271 -23.16 4.54 -1.19
C LEU A 271 -21.89 4.72 -0.34
N ALA A 272 -20.91 3.81 -0.49
CA ALA A 272 -19.64 3.93 0.23
C ALA A 272 -18.92 5.23 -0.12
N THR A 273 -18.86 5.60 -1.41
CA THR A 273 -18.27 6.87 -1.87
C THR A 273 -19.00 8.09 -1.29
N THR A 274 -20.34 8.05 -1.24
CA THR A 274 -21.13 9.13 -0.65
C THR A 274 -20.83 9.30 0.86
N ILE A 275 -20.75 8.19 1.61
CA ILE A 275 -20.40 8.19 3.03
C ILE A 275 -19.01 8.82 3.25
N MET A 276 -18.04 8.48 2.39
CA MET A 276 -16.69 9.03 2.44
C MET A 276 -16.69 10.54 2.16
N LEU A 277 -17.34 10.99 1.11
CA LEU A 277 -17.44 12.43 0.79
C LEU A 277 -18.14 13.21 1.90
N LEU A 278 -19.19 12.63 2.50
CA LEU A 278 -19.87 13.21 3.65
C LEU A 278 -18.96 13.31 4.87
N SER A 279 -18.14 12.29 5.13
CA SER A 279 -17.17 12.34 6.24
C SER A 279 -16.15 13.49 6.08
N GLY A 280 -15.74 13.80 4.84
CA GLY A 280 -14.94 15.00 4.57
C GLY A 280 -15.65 16.31 4.95
N LYS A 281 -16.99 16.38 4.79
CA LYS A 281 -17.77 17.55 5.26
C LYS A 281 -17.88 17.61 6.79
N ILE A 282 -17.93 16.47 7.45
CA ILE A 282 -17.85 16.39 8.93
C ILE A 282 -16.47 16.87 9.40
N LEU A 283 -15.39 16.46 8.73
CA LEU A 283 -14.05 16.95 9.02
C LEU A 283 -13.95 18.47 8.89
N ARG A 284 -14.57 19.07 7.85
CA ARG A 284 -14.65 20.52 7.70
C ARG A 284 -15.35 21.20 8.89
N LEU A 285 -16.46 20.62 9.33
CA LEU A 285 -17.20 21.15 10.48
C LEU A 285 -16.34 21.09 11.75
N PHE A 286 -15.64 19.98 11.96
CA PHE A 286 -14.71 19.83 13.08
C PHE A 286 -13.57 20.85 13.01
N SER A 287 -12.97 21.02 11.83
CA SER A 287 -11.92 22.02 11.58
C SER A 287 -12.39 23.45 11.89
N PHE A 288 -13.65 23.78 11.56
CA PHE A 288 -14.24 25.07 11.87
C PHE A 288 -14.33 25.32 13.40
N PHE A 289 -14.73 24.32 14.18
CA PHE A 289 -14.79 24.45 15.64
C PHE A 289 -13.41 24.49 16.32
N MET A 290 -12.41 23.85 15.73
CA MET A 290 -11.04 23.86 16.26
C MET A 290 -10.27 25.16 15.95
N GLY A 291 -10.76 25.97 14.99
CA GLY A 291 -10.13 27.23 14.59
C GLY A 291 -8.69 27.05 14.11
N ASP A 292 -7.79 27.89 14.59
CA ASP A 292 -6.36 27.89 14.20
C ASP A 292 -5.53 26.73 14.82
N LYS A 293 -6.14 25.91 15.66
CA LYS A 293 -5.50 24.74 16.28
C LYS A 293 -5.46 23.57 15.31
N SER A 294 -4.73 23.70 14.22
CA SER A 294 -4.60 22.65 13.20
C SER A 294 -3.25 22.76 12.51
N LYS A 295 -2.66 21.62 12.15
CA LYS A 295 -1.46 21.55 11.30
C LYS A 295 -1.69 22.12 9.89
N GLY A 296 -2.94 22.44 9.55
CA GLY A 296 -3.35 22.87 8.22
C GLY A 296 -3.60 21.69 7.28
N ILE A 297 -4.27 22.00 6.19
CA ILE A 297 -4.55 21.08 5.08
C ILE A 297 -4.12 21.83 3.82
N SER A 298 -3.35 21.19 2.94
CA SER A 298 -2.89 21.81 1.69
C SER A 298 -4.05 22.27 0.80
N GLU A 299 -3.76 23.15 -0.16
CA GLU A 299 -4.76 23.69 -1.08
C GLU A 299 -5.54 22.61 -1.82
N PHE A 300 -4.86 21.53 -2.24
CA PHE A 300 -5.51 20.46 -2.98
C PHE A 300 -6.46 19.64 -2.10
N GLN A 301 -6.06 19.26 -0.88
CA GLN A 301 -6.94 18.59 0.08
C GLN A 301 -8.07 19.50 0.51
N SER A 302 -7.80 20.80 0.68
CA SER A 302 -8.84 21.79 1.01
C SER A 302 -9.90 21.88 -0.08
N LEU A 303 -9.53 21.74 -1.35
CA LEU A 303 -10.47 21.64 -2.46
C LEU A 303 -11.42 20.45 -2.30
N LEU A 304 -10.90 19.29 -1.92
CA LEU A 304 -11.68 18.06 -1.72
C LEU A 304 -12.58 18.13 -0.47
N VAL A 305 -12.17 18.87 0.56
CA VAL A 305 -12.93 19.00 1.82
C VAL A 305 -13.88 20.20 1.79
N TYR A 306 -13.44 21.37 1.30
CA TYR A 306 -14.16 22.64 1.41
C TYR A 306 -14.98 23.01 0.17
N SER A 307 -14.65 22.48 -1.01
CA SER A 307 -15.33 22.83 -2.25
C SER A 307 -16.82 22.50 -2.24
N LYS A 308 -17.62 23.40 -2.82
CA LYS A 308 -19.06 23.17 -3.09
C LYS A 308 -19.28 22.10 -4.18
N ILE A 309 -18.29 21.85 -5.05
CA ILE A 309 -18.34 20.83 -6.10
C ILE A 309 -18.58 19.43 -5.49
N ILE A 310 -18.04 19.16 -4.30
CA ILE A 310 -18.27 17.89 -3.61
C ILE A 310 -19.75 17.65 -3.30
N TRP A 311 -20.51 18.70 -2.96
CA TRP A 311 -21.96 18.58 -2.77
C TRP A 311 -22.67 18.22 -4.08
N ALA A 312 -22.26 18.82 -5.21
CA ALA A 312 -22.80 18.47 -6.52
C ALA A 312 -22.46 17.02 -6.91
N ALA A 313 -21.23 16.59 -6.65
CA ALA A 313 -20.81 15.19 -6.87
C ALA A 313 -21.63 14.22 -6.01
N MET A 314 -21.83 14.50 -4.72
CA MET A 314 -22.68 13.70 -3.85
C MET A 314 -24.13 13.63 -4.35
N PHE A 315 -24.70 14.77 -4.76
CA PHE A 315 -26.05 14.82 -5.32
C PHE A 315 -26.16 13.99 -6.59
N ALA A 316 -25.20 14.10 -7.51
CA ALA A 316 -25.17 13.30 -8.73
C ALA A 316 -25.07 11.79 -8.43
N ILE A 317 -24.23 11.40 -7.46
CA ILE A 317 -24.09 9.99 -7.02
C ILE A 317 -25.37 9.49 -6.39
N ILE A 318 -26.02 10.28 -5.51
CA ILE A 318 -27.31 9.91 -4.89
C ILE A 318 -28.39 9.77 -5.96
N THR A 319 -28.45 10.69 -6.93
CA THR A 319 -29.38 10.60 -8.05
C THR A 319 -29.17 9.32 -8.87
N ALA A 320 -27.92 8.97 -9.15
CA ALA A 320 -27.59 7.70 -9.82
C ALA A 320 -28.01 6.48 -8.97
N ILE A 321 -27.81 6.51 -7.66
CA ILE A 321 -28.27 5.45 -6.75
C ILE A 321 -29.80 5.28 -6.85
N LEU A 322 -30.54 6.39 -6.80
CA LEU A 322 -32.00 6.39 -6.88
C LEU A 322 -32.49 5.92 -8.23
N PHE A 323 -31.89 6.39 -9.34
CA PHE A 323 -32.21 5.93 -10.68
C PHE A 323 -32.03 4.41 -10.85
N PHE A 324 -30.94 3.86 -10.32
CA PHE A 324 -30.74 2.41 -10.32
C PHE A 324 -31.58 1.69 -9.25
N ALA A 325 -32.16 2.40 -8.25
CA ALA A 325 -33.01 1.79 -7.22
C ALA A 325 -34.34 1.28 -7.78
N ASP A 326 -34.86 1.93 -8.79
CA ASP A 326 -36.16 1.58 -9.43
C ASP A 326 -36.09 0.32 -10.32
N SER A 327 -34.87 -0.23 -10.54
CA SER A 327 -34.75 -1.49 -11.27
C SER A 327 -35.24 -2.67 -10.40
N LYS A 328 -36.37 -3.25 -10.75
CA LYS A 328 -37.03 -4.40 -10.08
C LYS A 328 -36.18 -5.68 -10.05
N THR A 329 -35.02 -5.70 -10.70
CA THR A 329 -34.14 -6.86 -10.77
C THR A 329 -32.87 -6.61 -9.94
N PRO A 330 -32.71 -7.26 -8.75
CA PRO A 330 -31.59 -6.97 -7.81
C PRO A 330 -30.20 -7.31 -8.36
N ASP A 331 -30.09 -8.19 -9.36
CA ASP A 331 -28.80 -8.67 -9.90
C ASP A 331 -28.63 -8.43 -11.41
N LYS A 332 -29.18 -7.32 -11.93
CA LYS A 332 -29.01 -6.98 -13.35
C LYS A 332 -27.50 -6.78 -13.63
N THR A 333 -26.96 -7.60 -14.54
CA THR A 333 -25.63 -7.44 -15.08
C THR A 333 -25.63 -6.38 -16.18
N LEU A 334 -24.72 -5.41 -16.08
CA LEU A 334 -24.52 -4.42 -17.12
C LEU A 334 -23.66 -5.00 -18.28
N PRO A 335 -23.84 -4.50 -19.52
CA PRO A 335 -23.05 -4.93 -20.66
C PRO A 335 -21.55 -4.77 -20.40
N LEU A 336 -20.74 -5.63 -21.03
CA LEU A 336 -19.28 -5.57 -20.94
C LEU A 336 -18.70 -4.23 -21.45
N ALA A 337 -19.43 -3.54 -22.32
CA ALA A 337 -19.06 -2.20 -22.78
C ALA A 337 -18.88 -1.20 -21.63
N VAL A 338 -19.65 -1.31 -20.54
CA VAL A 338 -19.59 -0.36 -19.42
C VAL A 338 -18.21 -0.33 -18.73
N PRO A 339 -17.66 -1.46 -18.20
CA PRO A 339 -16.31 -1.45 -17.63
C PRO A 339 -15.23 -1.13 -18.67
N ILE A 340 -15.41 -1.49 -19.95
CA ILE A 340 -14.47 -1.14 -21.00
C ILE A 340 -14.43 0.37 -21.21
N ILE A 341 -15.58 1.04 -21.33
CA ILE A 341 -15.66 2.49 -21.48
C ILE A 341 -15.02 3.20 -20.29
N ILE A 342 -15.36 2.80 -19.05
CA ILE A 342 -14.78 3.38 -17.84
C ILE A 342 -13.27 3.20 -17.83
N GLY A 343 -12.77 2.00 -18.15
CA GLY A 343 -11.35 1.68 -18.23
C GLY A 343 -10.64 2.50 -19.32
N SER A 344 -11.26 2.65 -20.49
CA SER A 344 -10.70 3.46 -21.59
C SER A 344 -10.60 4.94 -21.22
N ILE A 345 -11.60 5.49 -20.55
CA ILE A 345 -11.57 6.87 -20.04
C ILE A 345 -10.42 7.02 -19.02
N PHE A 346 -10.29 6.06 -18.10
CA PHE A 346 -9.21 6.09 -17.10
C PHE A 346 -7.82 6.05 -17.74
N VAL A 347 -7.61 5.16 -18.73
CA VAL A 347 -6.35 5.08 -19.48
C VAL A 347 -6.11 6.38 -20.26
N ALA A 348 -7.13 6.95 -20.90
CA ALA A 348 -7.02 8.22 -21.62
C ALA A 348 -6.62 9.38 -20.68
N CYS A 349 -7.18 9.43 -19.46
CA CYS A 349 -6.79 10.41 -18.44
C CYS A 349 -5.32 10.25 -18.02
N ILE A 350 -4.83 9.02 -17.85
CA ILE A 350 -3.40 8.76 -17.54
C ILE A 350 -2.51 9.26 -18.69
N ILE A 351 -2.85 8.91 -19.94
CA ILE A 351 -2.09 9.35 -21.11
C ILE A 351 -2.09 10.88 -21.22
N ALA A 352 -3.23 11.54 -21.02
CA ALA A 352 -3.35 12.98 -21.03
C ALA A 352 -2.49 13.64 -19.93
N MET A 353 -2.46 13.06 -18.73
CA MET A 353 -1.62 13.55 -17.63
C MET A 353 -0.13 13.39 -17.94
N LEU A 354 0.30 12.24 -18.46
CA LEU A 354 1.69 12.01 -18.87
C LEU A 354 2.11 12.96 -20.00
N PHE A 355 1.22 13.18 -20.97
CA PHE A 355 1.45 14.16 -22.04
C PHE A 355 1.56 15.59 -21.49
N ALA A 356 0.71 15.97 -20.54
CA ALA A 356 0.79 17.28 -19.89
C ALA A 356 2.11 17.47 -19.13
N VAL A 357 2.58 16.43 -18.41
CA VAL A 357 3.90 16.47 -17.75
C VAL A 357 5.01 16.65 -18.79
N TYR A 358 4.99 15.90 -19.88
CA TYR A 358 5.96 16.04 -20.96
C TYR A 358 5.90 17.45 -21.59
N TYR A 359 4.70 17.93 -21.92
CA TYR A 359 4.49 19.23 -22.56
C TYR A 359 5.05 20.38 -21.71
N PHE A 360 4.68 20.46 -20.43
CA PHE A 360 5.13 21.53 -19.55
C PHE A 360 6.58 21.37 -19.04
N SER A 361 7.17 20.19 -19.18
CA SER A 361 8.57 19.96 -18.79
C SER A 361 9.55 20.19 -19.95
N VAL A 362 9.14 19.93 -21.21
CA VAL A 362 10.03 19.92 -22.35
C VAL A 362 9.66 21.01 -23.40
N ILE A 363 8.36 21.13 -23.71
CA ILE A 363 7.90 22.02 -24.80
C ILE A 363 7.64 23.43 -24.29
N ASP A 364 6.79 23.55 -23.25
CA ASP A 364 6.43 24.85 -22.69
C ASP A 364 6.90 24.97 -21.23
N THR A 365 8.17 25.34 -21.11
CA THR A 365 8.81 25.50 -19.80
C THR A 365 8.52 26.85 -19.12
N LYS A 366 7.91 27.80 -19.84
CA LYS A 366 7.80 29.20 -19.41
C LYS A 366 6.41 29.59 -18.91
N THR A 367 5.35 29.01 -19.47
CA THR A 367 3.96 29.37 -19.07
C THR A 367 3.76 29.19 -17.57
N ASN A 368 3.18 30.21 -16.94
CA ASN A 368 2.82 30.15 -15.53
C ASN A 368 1.53 29.31 -15.36
N ILE A 369 1.67 28.10 -14.85
CA ILE A 369 0.56 27.15 -14.58
C ILE A 369 0.17 27.11 -13.10
N GLY A 370 0.58 28.12 -12.33
CA GLY A 370 0.22 28.24 -10.92
C GLY A 370 0.64 27.04 -10.08
N PHE A 371 -0.24 26.58 -9.20
CA PHE A 371 0.03 25.42 -8.31
C PHE A 371 0.24 24.10 -9.07
N LEU A 372 -0.24 23.99 -10.33
CA LEU A 372 -0.02 22.80 -11.14
C LEU A 372 1.44 22.63 -11.56
N LYS A 373 2.29 23.65 -11.39
CA LYS A 373 3.73 23.58 -11.69
C LYS A 373 4.42 22.44 -10.92
N SER A 374 4.07 22.26 -9.65
CA SER A 374 4.63 21.21 -8.80
C SER A 374 4.26 19.78 -9.23
N PHE A 375 3.23 19.63 -10.07
CA PHE A 375 2.75 18.33 -10.57
C PHE A 375 3.14 18.09 -12.03
N LEU A 376 3.04 19.12 -12.88
CA LEU A 376 3.16 18.96 -14.32
C LEU A 376 4.53 19.36 -14.89
N ARG A 377 5.38 20.07 -14.12
CA ARG A 377 6.71 20.44 -14.60
C ARG A 377 7.78 19.64 -13.86
N PHE A 378 8.27 18.58 -14.52
CA PHE A 378 9.32 17.74 -13.98
C PHE A 378 10.67 18.46 -14.03
N ASN A 379 11.24 18.71 -12.86
CA ASN A 379 12.56 19.31 -12.65
C ASN A 379 13.10 18.87 -11.28
N ASP A 380 14.26 19.38 -10.88
CA ASP A 380 14.90 19.03 -9.60
C ASP A 380 13.98 19.28 -8.37
N SER A 381 13.15 20.32 -8.40
CA SER A 381 12.21 20.62 -7.30
C SER A 381 10.93 19.78 -7.32
N TRP A 382 10.71 18.96 -8.37
CA TRP A 382 9.47 18.20 -8.55
C TRP A 382 9.23 17.23 -7.39
N GLY A 383 7.98 17.19 -6.90
CA GLY A 383 7.55 16.20 -5.89
C GLY A 383 8.30 16.28 -4.57
N THR A 384 8.57 17.49 -4.05
CA THR A 384 9.43 17.70 -2.88
C THR A 384 10.83 17.08 -3.07
N HIS A 385 11.55 17.59 -4.09
CA HIS A 385 12.95 17.26 -4.48
C HIS A 385 13.18 15.83 -4.97
N ARG A 386 12.11 15.05 -5.19
CA ARG A 386 12.22 13.71 -5.80
C ARG A 386 12.77 13.78 -7.21
N GLY A 387 12.45 14.86 -7.97
CA GLY A 387 13.03 15.08 -9.28
C GLY A 387 14.54 15.13 -9.26
N TYR A 388 15.16 15.83 -8.28
CA TYR A 388 16.59 15.83 -8.06
C TYR A 388 17.14 14.41 -7.86
N MET A 389 16.55 13.67 -6.92
CA MET A 389 16.96 12.31 -6.60
C MET A 389 16.85 11.36 -7.80
N TRP A 390 15.76 11.45 -8.56
CA TRP A 390 15.55 10.56 -9.71
C TRP A 390 16.50 10.85 -10.87
N ILE A 391 16.73 12.13 -11.18
CA ILE A 391 17.68 12.52 -12.26
C ILE A 391 19.09 12.02 -11.91
N ARG A 392 19.56 12.25 -10.67
CA ARG A 392 20.90 11.81 -10.23
C ARG A 392 20.99 10.29 -10.14
N SER A 393 19.93 9.59 -9.76
CA SER A 393 19.89 8.12 -9.79
C SER A 393 20.16 7.57 -11.20
N PHE A 394 19.63 8.21 -12.25
CA PHE A 394 19.92 7.80 -13.62
C PHE A 394 21.37 8.10 -14.04
N TYR A 395 21.98 9.18 -13.54
CA TYR A 395 23.42 9.42 -13.76
C TYR A 395 24.25 8.33 -13.07
N ILE A 396 23.99 8.02 -11.80
CA ILE A 396 24.64 6.93 -11.07
C ILE A 396 24.50 5.61 -11.85
N PHE A 397 23.30 5.30 -12.33
CA PHE A 397 23.08 4.08 -13.12
C PHE A 397 23.86 4.08 -14.44
N GLY A 398 24.00 5.24 -15.09
CA GLY A 398 24.83 5.42 -16.30
C GLY A 398 26.28 5.08 -16.06
N ASP A 399 26.83 5.49 -14.93
CA ASP A 399 28.23 5.31 -14.53
C ASP A 399 28.53 3.92 -13.93
N PHE A 400 27.51 3.13 -13.62
CA PHE A 400 27.69 1.79 -13.09
C PHE A 400 28.46 0.87 -14.05
N SER A 401 29.30 0.00 -13.46
CA SER A 401 29.87 -1.15 -14.16
C SER A 401 28.76 -2.03 -14.75
N LEU A 402 29.09 -2.87 -15.72
CA LEU A 402 28.12 -3.82 -16.28
C LEU A 402 27.50 -4.71 -15.18
N TYR A 403 28.34 -5.14 -14.23
CA TYR A 403 27.86 -5.93 -13.08
C TYR A 403 26.81 -5.16 -12.26
N ASN A 404 27.10 -3.92 -11.87
CA ASN A 404 26.17 -3.11 -11.08
C ASN A 404 24.90 -2.71 -11.87
N LYS A 405 24.97 -2.56 -13.19
CA LYS A 405 23.77 -2.40 -14.03
C LYS A 405 22.87 -3.63 -13.99
N LEU A 406 23.45 -4.82 -13.93
CA LEU A 406 22.68 -6.07 -13.92
C LEU A 406 22.17 -6.45 -12.52
N PHE A 407 23.01 -6.31 -11.48
CA PHE A 407 22.74 -6.80 -10.12
C PHE A 407 22.64 -5.70 -9.05
N GLY A 408 22.95 -4.43 -9.37
CA GLY A 408 22.90 -3.32 -8.43
C GLY A 408 24.10 -3.24 -7.46
N CYS A 409 23.96 -2.36 -6.45
CA CYS A 409 25.00 -2.11 -5.46
C CYS A 409 24.75 -2.78 -4.09
N GLY A 410 23.65 -3.48 -3.92
CA GLY A 410 23.20 -4.14 -2.70
C GLY A 410 21.84 -3.59 -2.21
N PRO A 411 20.94 -4.47 -1.72
CA PRO A 411 19.68 -4.05 -1.12
C PRO A 411 19.92 -3.02 -0.01
N ASP A 412 19.10 -1.97 0.04
CA ASP A 412 19.13 -0.88 1.03
C ASP A 412 20.42 -0.05 1.12
N THR A 413 21.32 -0.13 0.11
CA THR A 413 22.57 0.65 0.05
C THR A 413 22.47 1.90 -0.84
N PHE A 414 21.26 2.39 -1.12
CA PHE A 414 21.06 3.56 -1.96
C PHE A 414 21.82 4.80 -1.46
N ALA A 415 21.82 5.05 -0.14
CA ALA A 415 22.49 6.18 0.46
C ALA A 415 23.99 6.22 0.12
N THR A 416 24.65 5.07 0.14
CA THR A 416 26.11 4.95 -0.11
C THR A 416 26.47 5.41 -1.53
N VAL A 417 25.69 5.00 -2.54
CA VAL A 417 25.99 5.39 -3.93
C VAL A 417 25.47 6.78 -4.27
N PHE A 418 24.54 7.33 -3.49
CA PHE A 418 23.98 8.67 -3.67
C PHE A 418 24.75 9.76 -2.89
N GLU A 419 25.67 9.37 -2.00
CA GLU A 419 26.47 10.29 -1.16
C GLU A 419 27.11 11.46 -1.94
N PRO A 420 27.68 11.28 -3.15
CA PRO A 420 28.26 12.38 -3.93
C PRO A 420 27.28 13.52 -4.26
N TYR A 421 25.97 13.25 -4.18
CA TYR A 421 24.92 14.21 -4.48
C TYR A 421 24.26 14.81 -3.23
N PHE A 422 24.69 14.46 -2.01
CA PHE A 422 24.09 14.99 -0.77
C PHE A 422 24.27 16.51 -0.64
N GLU A 423 25.39 17.06 -1.13
CA GLU A 423 25.61 18.51 -1.08
C GLU A 423 24.51 19.28 -1.86
N GLY A 424 24.06 18.73 -3.00
CA GLY A 424 22.96 19.32 -3.77
C GLY A 424 21.60 19.20 -3.07
N LEU A 425 21.37 18.22 -2.19
CA LEU A 425 20.14 18.11 -1.40
C LEU A 425 20.01 19.21 -0.35
N LYS A 426 21.13 19.76 0.15
CA LYS A 426 21.12 20.86 1.14
C LYS A 426 20.42 22.10 0.62
N HIS A 427 20.46 22.38 -0.71
CA HIS A 427 19.69 23.47 -1.32
C HIS A 427 18.19 23.34 -1.14
N TYR A 428 17.74 22.13 -0.82
CA TYR A 428 16.32 21.81 -0.64
C TYR A 428 15.95 21.52 0.81
N GLY A 429 16.88 21.70 1.74
CA GLY A 429 16.68 21.50 3.18
C GLY A 429 16.94 20.08 3.68
N ASP A 430 17.32 19.15 2.80
CA ASP A 430 17.68 17.78 3.18
C ASP A 430 19.19 17.58 3.20
N SER A 431 19.74 17.00 4.27
CA SER A 431 21.19 16.74 4.40
C SER A 431 21.61 15.42 3.77
N SER A 432 20.68 14.45 3.64
CA SER A 432 20.92 13.11 3.12
C SER A 432 19.62 12.45 2.70
N THR A 433 19.71 11.36 1.96
CA THR A 433 18.58 10.48 1.65
C THR A 433 18.99 9.02 1.75
N ASN A 434 18.09 8.17 2.22
CA ASN A 434 18.33 6.73 2.35
C ASN A 434 17.62 5.88 1.28
N CYS A 435 16.90 6.51 0.35
CA CYS A 435 16.24 5.81 -0.76
C CYS A 435 15.84 6.80 -1.86
N ALA A 436 15.53 6.29 -3.05
CA ALA A 436 15.08 7.10 -4.20
C ALA A 436 13.66 7.69 -4.04
N HIS A 437 12.92 7.37 -2.98
CA HIS A 437 11.48 7.66 -2.85
C HIS A 437 10.64 7.23 -4.07
N ASN A 438 11.12 6.24 -4.78
CA ASN A 438 10.49 5.54 -5.90
C ASN A 438 11.03 4.12 -5.90
N GLU A 439 10.16 3.16 -5.65
CA GLU A 439 10.56 1.77 -5.47
C GLU A 439 11.20 1.17 -6.74
N TYR A 440 10.73 1.56 -7.92
CA TYR A 440 11.30 1.07 -9.18
C TYR A 440 12.74 1.58 -9.40
N ILE A 441 12.98 2.87 -9.14
CA ILE A 441 14.32 3.46 -9.22
C ILE A 441 15.20 2.89 -8.11
N ASN A 442 14.65 2.73 -6.92
CA ASN A 442 15.38 2.15 -5.78
C ASN A 442 15.87 0.74 -6.11
N TYR A 443 15.01 -0.15 -6.61
CA TYR A 443 15.44 -1.50 -7.04
C TYR A 443 16.37 -1.46 -8.24
N LEU A 444 16.17 -0.54 -9.20
CA LEU A 444 17.12 -0.41 -10.32
C LEU A 444 18.54 -0.11 -9.85
N ILE A 445 18.70 0.77 -8.87
CA ILE A 445 20.02 1.12 -8.32
C ILE A 445 20.55 0.01 -7.42
N THR A 446 19.72 -0.50 -6.51
CA THR A 446 20.18 -1.40 -5.45
C THR A 446 20.26 -2.87 -5.87
N THR A 447 19.44 -3.33 -6.82
CA THR A 447 19.39 -4.72 -7.28
C THR A 447 19.53 -4.87 -8.80
N GLY A 448 19.74 -3.77 -9.52
CA GLY A 448 19.96 -3.73 -10.96
C GLY A 448 18.75 -4.10 -11.81
N ILE A 449 18.98 -4.27 -13.10
CA ILE A 449 17.92 -4.61 -14.08
C ILE A 449 17.26 -5.95 -13.73
N PHE A 450 18.04 -6.96 -13.31
CA PHE A 450 17.48 -8.27 -12.99
C PHE A 450 16.62 -8.24 -11.73
N GLY A 451 17.00 -7.45 -10.70
CA GLY A 451 16.17 -7.26 -9.52
C GLY A 451 14.87 -6.54 -9.84
N LEU A 452 14.94 -5.43 -10.58
CA LEU A 452 13.73 -4.70 -11.02
C LEU A 452 12.83 -5.59 -11.89
N ALA A 453 13.38 -6.34 -12.85
CA ALA A 453 12.59 -7.22 -13.71
C ALA A 453 11.90 -8.34 -12.94
N SER A 454 12.59 -8.96 -11.98
CA SER A 454 11.99 -10.00 -11.12
C SER A 454 10.93 -9.42 -10.18
N TYR A 455 11.15 -8.23 -9.62
CA TYR A 455 10.14 -7.51 -8.82
C TYR A 455 8.87 -7.20 -9.63
N LEU A 456 9.02 -6.66 -10.85
CA LEU A 456 7.89 -6.42 -11.76
C LEU A 456 7.18 -7.72 -12.13
N SER A 457 7.92 -8.83 -12.29
CA SER A 457 7.35 -10.15 -12.55
C SER A 457 6.51 -10.67 -11.39
N ILE A 458 6.86 -10.37 -10.13
CA ILE A 458 6.04 -10.69 -8.96
C ILE A 458 4.70 -9.95 -9.05
N ILE A 459 4.73 -8.65 -9.31
CA ILE A 459 3.53 -7.81 -9.44
C ILE A 459 2.64 -8.33 -10.59
N PHE A 460 3.23 -8.57 -11.75
CA PHE A 460 2.51 -9.09 -12.92
C PHE A 460 1.89 -10.47 -12.64
N GLY A 461 2.63 -11.37 -12.01
CA GLY A 461 2.14 -12.69 -11.62
C GLY A 461 0.97 -12.63 -10.64
N ALA A 462 1.05 -11.75 -9.64
CA ALA A 462 -0.03 -11.52 -8.69
C ALA A 462 -1.29 -10.95 -9.36
N LEU A 463 -1.15 -9.96 -10.24
CA LEU A 463 -2.26 -9.39 -11.01
C LEU A 463 -2.91 -10.43 -11.94
N LYS A 464 -2.11 -11.19 -12.68
CA LYS A 464 -2.60 -12.29 -13.53
C LYS A 464 -3.37 -13.33 -12.71
N GLY A 465 -2.85 -13.70 -11.54
CA GLY A 465 -3.53 -14.61 -10.62
C GLY A 465 -4.86 -14.06 -10.12
N ALA A 466 -4.91 -12.79 -9.73
CA ALA A 466 -6.13 -12.10 -9.28
C ALA A 466 -7.19 -12.04 -10.40
N ILE A 467 -6.81 -11.64 -11.62
CA ILE A 467 -7.72 -11.59 -12.78
C ILE A 467 -8.27 -12.97 -13.10
N LYS A 468 -7.43 -14.00 -13.16
CA LYS A 468 -7.85 -15.40 -13.40
C LYS A 468 -8.82 -15.90 -12.31
N SER A 469 -8.59 -15.51 -11.06
CA SER A 469 -9.50 -15.87 -9.95
C SER A 469 -10.84 -15.14 -10.02
N ALA A 470 -10.84 -13.89 -10.47
CA ALA A 470 -12.06 -13.08 -10.62
C ALA A 470 -12.93 -13.52 -11.82
N SER A 471 -12.34 -14.19 -12.82
CA SER A 471 -13.05 -14.68 -14.01
C SER A 471 -13.72 -16.05 -13.81
N LYS A 472 -13.39 -16.76 -12.75
CA LYS A 472 -14.04 -18.00 -12.29
C LYS A 472 -15.21 -17.67 -11.35
#